data_03e379454431c571f56b2a9eb7aae70d
#
_entry.id   03e379454431c571f56b2a9eb7aae70d
#
_cell.length_a   1.000
_cell.length_b   1.000
_cell.length_c   1.000
_cell.angle_alpha   90.00
_cell.angle_beta   90.00
_cell.angle_gamma   90.00
#
_symmetry.space_group_name_H-M   'P 1'
#
loop_
_entity.id
_entity.type
_entity.pdbx_description
1 polymer ?
#
loop_
_entity_poly.entity_id
_entity_poly.type
_entity_poly.pdbx_seq_one_letter_code
_entity_poly.pdbx_strand_id
1 'polypeptide(L)'
;MTAIPAEQTALADLDALPGITWRRGDRADVPAIARLYAEAEAHDRNPERMSLSDIEEYWDSPRSVPDEDLILGHDSGGALVAVGWSGCNRSITEVRRVHLGGVVDPSRRGEGIGTALLRWELAHGVAWDRAARREGHGPLQMRLSAPVHQTELRDLAERAGLEAVRYFFGMGRWLDTPVPVVPVVPVVPVVPVWSVGSARGVRLLDCDPSRSHEALAVLDEGFRDHWAYAGTTPDMWQEQLTSASFRPDWSVLAVDDATGAMVGLAMSSAYEQDWAAQGYTEGWTEQLTVLRSHRGRGVASALLQESMRRFAGSGMASAGLGVDAENPTGALRLYESLGYHRTDSLAVYRYPTDAADVVQQVDPADTMDEGDAGSTRPGAPRG
;
A
#
# COMPACT_ATOMS: atom_id res chain seq x y z
N MET A 1 -11.57 16.92 -16.44
CA MET A 1 -11.71 16.20 -15.14
C MET A 1 -13.18 15.89 -14.93
N THR A 2 -13.51 14.63 -14.65
CA THR A 2 -14.89 14.26 -14.29
C THR A 2 -15.07 14.62 -12.81
N ALA A 3 -16.08 15.41 -12.47
CA ALA A 3 -16.36 15.78 -11.08
C ALA A 3 -16.70 14.55 -10.24
N ILE A 4 -16.18 14.49 -8.99
CA ILE A 4 -16.57 13.46 -8.03
C ILE A 4 -18.01 13.76 -7.57
N PRO A 5 -18.97 12.82 -7.72
CA PRO A 5 -20.34 13.06 -7.26
C PRO A 5 -20.43 13.09 -5.73
N ALA A 6 -21.54 13.57 -5.21
CA ALA A 6 -21.85 13.36 -3.79
C ALA A 6 -21.99 11.85 -3.51
N GLU A 7 -21.65 11.41 -2.28
CA GLU A 7 -21.69 9.98 -1.93
C GLU A 7 -23.08 9.36 -2.14
N GLN A 8 -24.13 10.10 -1.80
CA GLN A 8 -25.52 9.67 -2.03
C GLN A 8 -25.83 9.42 -3.53
N THR A 9 -25.28 10.26 -4.42
CA THR A 9 -25.44 10.07 -5.87
C THR A 9 -24.68 8.82 -6.33
N ALA A 10 -23.48 8.59 -5.82
CA ALA A 10 -22.70 7.40 -6.14
C ALA A 10 -23.35 6.11 -5.60
N LEU A 11 -24.00 6.15 -4.45
CA LEU A 11 -24.81 5.04 -3.92
C LEU A 11 -26.02 4.79 -4.82
N ALA A 12 -26.71 5.83 -5.28
CA ALA A 12 -27.82 5.68 -6.23
C ALA A 12 -27.38 5.09 -7.58
N ASP A 13 -26.18 5.42 -8.07
CA ASP A 13 -25.59 4.81 -9.26
C ASP A 13 -25.34 3.30 -9.06
N LEU A 14 -24.89 2.88 -7.88
CA LEU A 14 -24.76 1.47 -7.52
C LEU A 14 -26.11 0.76 -7.47
N ASP A 15 -27.11 1.35 -6.82
CA ASP A 15 -28.45 0.78 -6.70
C ASP A 15 -29.18 0.69 -8.06
N ALA A 16 -28.78 1.49 -9.05
CA ALA A 16 -29.30 1.43 -10.40
C ALA A 16 -28.76 0.23 -11.22
N LEU A 17 -27.73 -0.46 -10.75
CA LEU A 17 -27.17 -1.62 -11.44
C LEU A 17 -28.14 -2.83 -11.33
N PRO A 18 -28.53 -3.44 -12.46
CA PRO A 18 -29.54 -4.46 -12.45
C PRO A 18 -29.06 -5.76 -11.78
N GLY A 19 -29.94 -6.34 -10.95
CA GLY A 19 -29.72 -7.64 -10.35
C GLY A 19 -28.61 -7.69 -9.27
N ILE A 20 -28.26 -6.53 -8.70
CA ILE A 20 -27.30 -6.43 -7.61
C ILE A 20 -27.95 -5.66 -6.48
N THR A 21 -27.82 -6.15 -5.26
CA THR A 21 -28.23 -5.47 -4.03
C THR A 21 -26.98 -5.06 -3.24
N TRP A 22 -26.90 -3.81 -2.85
CA TRP A 22 -25.74 -3.25 -2.17
C TRP A 22 -25.97 -3.06 -0.68
N ARG A 23 -24.94 -3.33 0.13
CA ARG A 23 -24.94 -3.05 1.57
C ARG A 23 -23.52 -2.82 2.08
N ARG A 24 -23.41 -2.26 3.26
CA ARG A 24 -22.12 -2.16 3.96
C ARG A 24 -21.63 -3.54 4.38
N GLY A 25 -20.32 -3.67 4.55
CA GLY A 25 -19.68 -4.92 4.99
C GLY A 25 -19.96 -5.23 6.45
N ASP A 26 -19.94 -6.50 6.79
CA ASP A 26 -20.00 -7.04 8.14
C ASP A 26 -18.84 -8.01 8.37
N ARG A 27 -18.42 -8.20 9.61
CA ARG A 27 -17.33 -9.16 9.95
C ARG A 27 -17.62 -10.59 9.47
N ALA A 28 -18.87 -10.97 9.41
CA ALA A 28 -19.31 -12.27 8.90
C ALA A 28 -19.08 -12.45 7.38
N ASP A 29 -18.86 -11.36 6.65
CA ASP A 29 -18.62 -11.41 5.19
C ASP A 29 -17.18 -11.78 4.84
N VAL A 30 -16.25 -11.71 5.77
CA VAL A 30 -14.81 -11.94 5.54
C VAL A 30 -14.52 -13.22 4.73
N PRO A 31 -15.13 -14.39 5.03
CA PRO A 31 -14.90 -15.59 4.23
C PRO A 31 -15.43 -15.47 2.79
N ALA A 32 -16.52 -14.74 2.57
CA ALA A 32 -17.07 -14.52 1.22
C ALA A 32 -16.20 -13.55 0.42
N ILE A 33 -15.69 -12.51 1.06
CA ILE A 33 -14.75 -11.55 0.47
C ILE A 33 -13.47 -12.29 0.04
N ALA A 34 -12.88 -13.10 0.93
CA ALA A 34 -11.67 -13.88 0.62
C ALA A 34 -11.87 -14.82 -0.58
N ARG A 35 -13.02 -15.47 -0.70
CA ARG A 35 -13.33 -16.31 -1.87
C ARG A 35 -13.39 -15.51 -3.15
N LEU A 36 -14.09 -14.38 -3.15
CA LEU A 36 -14.22 -13.53 -4.34
C LEU A 36 -12.87 -13.01 -4.82
N TYR A 37 -12.00 -12.58 -3.88
CA TYR A 37 -10.62 -12.21 -4.21
C TYR A 37 -9.86 -13.38 -4.83
N ALA A 38 -9.89 -14.56 -4.20
CA ALA A 38 -9.17 -15.74 -4.69
C ALA A 38 -9.63 -16.14 -6.12
N GLU A 39 -10.94 -16.08 -6.41
CA GLU A 39 -11.50 -16.37 -7.74
C GLU A 39 -11.04 -15.35 -8.78
N ALA A 40 -11.10 -14.06 -8.46
CA ALA A 40 -10.70 -12.98 -9.36
C ALA A 40 -9.19 -13.00 -9.63
N GLU A 41 -8.38 -13.15 -8.59
CA GLU A 41 -6.92 -13.21 -8.69
C GLU A 41 -6.45 -14.45 -9.46
N ALA A 42 -7.15 -15.59 -9.33
CA ALA A 42 -6.87 -16.77 -10.13
C ALA A 42 -7.19 -16.54 -11.61
N HIS A 43 -8.31 -15.86 -11.93
CA HIS A 43 -8.69 -15.50 -13.28
C HIS A 43 -7.66 -14.53 -13.89
N ASP A 44 -7.24 -13.52 -13.13
CA ASP A 44 -6.32 -12.47 -13.55
C ASP A 44 -4.86 -12.94 -13.57
N ARG A 45 -4.58 -14.14 -13.08
CA ARG A 45 -3.22 -14.70 -12.91
C ARG A 45 -2.35 -13.77 -12.06
N ASN A 46 -2.94 -13.16 -11.04
CA ASN A 46 -2.21 -12.31 -10.14
C ASN A 46 -1.24 -13.17 -9.30
N PRO A 47 0.06 -12.86 -9.24
CA PRO A 47 1.01 -13.59 -8.40
C PRO A 47 0.78 -13.34 -6.90
N GLU A 48 0.36 -12.15 -6.53
CA GLU A 48 0.02 -11.77 -5.17
C GLU A 48 -1.43 -12.16 -4.85
N ARG A 49 -1.67 -12.65 -3.64
CA ARG A 49 -2.95 -13.15 -3.19
C ARG A 49 -3.39 -12.46 -1.91
N MET A 50 -4.64 -12.05 -1.88
CA MET A 50 -5.30 -11.61 -0.66
C MET A 50 -5.72 -12.82 0.16
N SER A 51 -5.07 -13.07 1.28
CA SER A 51 -5.43 -14.19 2.16
C SER A 51 -6.63 -13.86 3.06
N LEU A 52 -7.21 -14.90 3.65
CA LEU A 52 -8.23 -14.73 4.68
C LEU A 52 -7.67 -13.93 5.87
N SER A 53 -6.43 -14.20 6.28
CA SER A 53 -5.79 -13.51 7.40
C SER A 53 -5.53 -12.03 7.09
N ASP A 54 -5.18 -11.65 5.86
CA ASP A 54 -5.00 -10.23 5.49
C ASP A 54 -6.32 -9.44 5.67
N ILE A 55 -7.45 -10.06 5.27
CA ILE A 55 -8.77 -9.44 5.43
C ILE A 55 -9.17 -9.38 6.91
N GLU A 56 -8.87 -10.44 7.68
CA GLU A 56 -9.10 -10.46 9.13
C GLU A 56 -8.27 -9.42 9.86
N GLU A 57 -6.97 -9.31 9.56
CA GLU A 57 -6.09 -8.28 10.12
C GLU A 57 -6.58 -6.86 9.80
N TYR A 58 -7.04 -6.63 8.56
CA TYR A 58 -7.65 -5.34 8.21
C TYR A 58 -8.92 -5.08 9.02
N TRP A 59 -9.77 -6.12 9.19
CA TRP A 59 -11.03 -5.97 9.94
C TRP A 59 -10.80 -5.72 11.43
N ASP A 60 -9.82 -6.37 12.00
CA ASP A 60 -9.51 -6.33 13.42
C ASP A 60 -8.57 -5.16 13.79
N SER A 61 -8.04 -4.43 12.79
CA SER A 61 -7.18 -3.26 13.00
C SER A 61 -7.96 -2.11 13.67
N PRO A 62 -7.45 -1.55 14.78
CA PRO A 62 -8.08 -0.40 15.43
C PRO A 62 -8.07 0.88 14.58
N ARG A 63 -7.34 0.88 13.45
CA ARG A 63 -7.26 2.00 12.51
C ARG A 63 -8.26 1.91 11.37
N SER A 64 -8.88 0.75 11.19
CA SER A 64 -9.85 0.47 10.14
C SER A 64 -11.28 0.62 10.66
N VAL A 65 -12.19 0.98 9.79
CA VAL A 65 -13.64 1.02 10.05
C VAL A 65 -14.33 0.35 8.85
N PRO A 66 -14.21 -0.99 8.73
CA PRO A 66 -14.61 -1.71 7.52
C PRO A 66 -16.12 -1.62 7.26
N ASP A 67 -16.95 -1.52 8.29
CA ASP A 67 -18.39 -1.31 8.19
C ASP A 67 -18.77 0.07 7.60
N GLU A 68 -17.85 1.03 7.59
CA GLU A 68 -18.01 2.30 6.87
C GLU A 68 -17.32 2.29 5.51
N ASP A 69 -16.12 1.71 5.44
CA ASP A 69 -15.19 1.82 4.31
C ASP A 69 -15.42 0.76 3.21
N LEU A 70 -16.23 -0.29 3.47
CA LEU A 70 -16.55 -1.33 2.49
C LEU A 70 -18.01 -1.28 2.04
N ILE A 71 -18.21 -1.59 0.75
CA ILE A 71 -19.53 -1.84 0.15
C ILE A 71 -19.52 -3.18 -0.57
N LEU A 72 -20.57 -3.97 -0.38
CA LEU A 72 -20.70 -5.32 -0.91
C LEU A 72 -21.91 -5.43 -1.83
N GLY A 73 -21.69 -5.95 -3.04
CA GLY A 73 -22.73 -6.22 -4.02
C GLY A 73 -23.07 -7.70 -4.08
N HIS A 74 -24.34 -8.03 -3.84
CA HIS A 74 -24.86 -9.40 -3.89
C HIS A 74 -25.82 -9.55 -5.09
N ASP A 75 -25.72 -10.66 -5.81
CA ASP A 75 -26.66 -10.97 -6.88
C ASP A 75 -28.04 -11.39 -6.35
N SER A 76 -28.99 -11.65 -7.25
CA SER A 76 -30.35 -12.09 -6.90
C SER A 76 -30.40 -13.44 -6.19
N GLY A 77 -29.34 -14.25 -6.26
CA GLY A 77 -29.18 -15.50 -5.54
C GLY A 77 -28.53 -15.33 -4.17
N GLY A 78 -28.11 -14.11 -3.81
CA GLY A 78 -27.42 -13.81 -2.56
C GLY A 78 -25.91 -14.08 -2.59
N ALA A 79 -25.33 -14.41 -3.75
CA ALA A 79 -23.89 -14.57 -3.87
C ALA A 79 -23.18 -13.21 -3.90
N LEU A 80 -22.05 -13.08 -3.21
CA LEU A 80 -21.20 -11.89 -3.25
C LEU A 80 -20.50 -11.84 -4.62
N VAL A 81 -20.76 -10.78 -5.40
CA VAL A 81 -20.23 -10.58 -6.76
C VAL A 81 -19.38 -9.35 -6.91
N ALA A 82 -19.38 -8.46 -5.93
CA ALA A 82 -18.54 -7.27 -5.95
C ALA A 82 -18.21 -6.76 -4.54
N VAL A 83 -17.00 -6.23 -4.40
CA VAL A 83 -16.54 -5.53 -3.19
C VAL A 83 -15.90 -4.22 -3.64
N GLY A 84 -16.31 -3.10 -3.06
CA GLY A 84 -15.63 -1.82 -3.16
C GLY A 84 -15.02 -1.45 -1.81
N TRP A 85 -13.81 -0.90 -1.85
CA TRP A 85 -13.06 -0.54 -0.66
C TRP A 85 -12.48 0.87 -0.77
N SER A 86 -12.83 1.73 0.16
CA SER A 86 -12.32 3.10 0.29
C SER A 86 -11.65 3.26 1.65
N GLY A 87 -10.44 2.68 1.80
CA GLY A 87 -9.72 2.59 3.06
C GLY A 87 -9.17 3.93 3.53
N CYS A 88 -9.87 4.59 4.45
CA CYS A 88 -9.52 5.90 4.98
C CYS A 88 -8.49 5.79 6.10
N ASN A 89 -7.27 6.33 5.89
CA ASN A 89 -6.25 6.35 6.93
C ASN A 89 -6.56 7.42 7.98
N ARG A 90 -7.02 6.98 9.14
CA ARG A 90 -7.46 7.85 10.23
C ARG A 90 -6.33 8.25 11.20
N SER A 91 -5.17 7.58 11.11
CA SER A 91 -4.06 7.75 12.06
C SER A 91 -3.05 8.83 11.65
N ILE A 92 -2.93 9.14 10.36
CA ILE A 92 -1.98 10.11 9.82
C ILE A 92 -2.75 11.35 9.38
N THR A 93 -2.34 12.51 9.89
CA THR A 93 -2.99 13.79 9.65
C THR A 93 -2.21 14.72 8.71
N GLU A 94 -0.89 14.52 8.59
CA GLU A 94 -0.01 15.30 7.71
C GLU A 94 -0.33 15.09 6.23
N VAL A 95 -0.82 13.90 5.88
CA VAL A 95 -1.39 13.57 4.58
C VAL A 95 -2.61 12.69 4.80
N ARG A 96 -3.77 13.21 4.49
CA ARG A 96 -5.03 12.44 4.59
C ARG A 96 -5.14 11.52 3.39
N ARG A 97 -4.91 10.24 3.62
CA ARG A 97 -4.81 9.24 2.57
C ARG A 97 -6.01 8.31 2.54
N VAL A 98 -6.52 8.09 1.34
CA VAL A 98 -7.54 7.09 1.05
C VAL A 98 -6.97 6.12 0.03
N HIS A 99 -7.02 4.84 0.35
CA HIS A 99 -6.68 3.77 -0.56
C HIS A 99 -7.96 3.23 -1.21
N LEU A 100 -7.99 3.27 -2.52
CA LEU A 100 -9.12 2.81 -3.34
C LEU A 100 -8.81 1.40 -3.83
N GLY A 101 -9.80 0.55 -3.86
CA GLY A 101 -9.65 -0.80 -4.37
C GLY A 101 -10.94 -1.60 -4.30
N GLY A 102 -10.91 -2.77 -4.91
CA GLY A 102 -12.06 -3.64 -4.90
C GLY A 102 -11.91 -4.80 -5.88
N VAL A 103 -12.90 -5.63 -5.92
CA VAL A 103 -12.94 -6.80 -6.77
C VAL A 103 -14.34 -6.99 -7.34
N VAL A 104 -14.41 -7.40 -8.60
CA VAL A 104 -15.65 -7.78 -9.28
C VAL A 104 -15.49 -9.21 -9.79
N ASP A 105 -16.50 -10.04 -9.55
CA ASP A 105 -16.57 -11.40 -10.08
C ASP A 105 -16.23 -11.35 -11.60
N PRO A 106 -15.22 -12.12 -12.04
CA PRO A 106 -14.80 -12.12 -13.44
C PRO A 106 -15.96 -12.33 -14.44
N SER A 107 -16.97 -13.12 -14.07
CA SER A 107 -18.13 -13.38 -14.91
C SER A 107 -19.10 -12.19 -15.06
N ARG A 108 -18.97 -11.19 -14.18
CA ARG A 108 -19.83 -9.99 -14.14
C ARG A 108 -19.11 -8.72 -14.60
N ARG A 109 -17.88 -8.87 -15.09
CA ARG A 109 -17.11 -7.75 -15.64
C ARG A 109 -17.72 -7.24 -16.96
N GLY A 110 -17.46 -5.97 -17.26
CA GLY A 110 -18.06 -5.32 -18.43
C GLY A 110 -19.49 -4.80 -18.22
N GLU A 111 -20.13 -5.09 -17.08
CA GLU A 111 -21.50 -4.63 -16.73
C GLU A 111 -21.52 -3.23 -16.08
N GLY A 112 -20.39 -2.51 -15.99
CA GLY A 112 -20.30 -1.19 -15.39
C GLY A 112 -20.06 -1.19 -13.87
N ILE A 113 -20.06 -2.36 -13.22
CA ILE A 113 -19.92 -2.51 -11.75
C ILE A 113 -18.65 -1.83 -11.24
N GLY A 114 -17.48 -2.14 -11.83
CA GLY A 114 -16.21 -1.55 -11.40
C GLY A 114 -16.17 -0.01 -11.54
N THR A 115 -16.85 0.54 -12.57
CA THR A 115 -16.95 1.98 -12.75
C THR A 115 -17.80 2.64 -11.65
N ALA A 116 -18.91 2.02 -11.29
CA ALA A 116 -19.78 2.52 -10.23
C ALA A 116 -19.10 2.40 -8.84
N LEU A 117 -18.38 1.29 -8.59
CA LEU A 117 -17.60 1.11 -7.38
C LEU A 117 -16.53 2.19 -7.22
N LEU A 118 -15.69 2.41 -8.23
CA LEU A 118 -14.62 3.41 -8.15
C LEU A 118 -15.19 4.83 -7.96
N ARG A 119 -16.33 5.14 -8.55
CA ARG A 119 -17.03 6.41 -8.30
C ARG A 119 -17.50 6.53 -6.86
N TRP A 120 -18.05 5.45 -6.28
CA TRP A 120 -18.42 5.44 -4.87
C TRP A 120 -17.20 5.56 -3.97
N GLU A 121 -16.13 4.85 -4.23
CA GLU A 121 -14.87 4.90 -3.46
C GLU A 121 -14.32 6.33 -3.38
N LEU A 122 -14.27 7.02 -4.53
CA LEU A 122 -13.85 8.43 -4.61
C LEU A 122 -14.79 9.33 -3.80
N ALA A 123 -16.10 9.16 -3.97
CA ALA A 123 -17.12 9.95 -3.29
C ALA A 123 -17.08 9.74 -1.77
N HIS A 124 -16.92 8.49 -1.32
CA HIS A 124 -16.79 8.14 0.10
C HIS A 124 -15.53 8.77 0.72
N GLY A 125 -14.38 8.68 0.04
CA GLY A 125 -13.13 9.29 0.51
C GLY A 125 -13.24 10.81 0.67
N VAL A 126 -13.93 11.50 -0.25
CA VAL A 126 -14.22 12.94 -0.13
C VAL A 126 -15.18 13.23 1.02
N ALA A 127 -16.24 12.44 1.18
CA ALA A 127 -17.21 12.62 2.26
C ALA A 127 -16.54 12.42 3.63
N TRP A 128 -15.75 11.37 3.79
CA TRP A 128 -14.93 11.13 4.98
C TRP A 128 -14.01 12.30 5.29
N ASP A 129 -13.28 12.80 4.30
CA ASP A 129 -12.35 13.90 4.51
C ASP A 129 -13.07 15.17 4.97
N ARG A 130 -14.19 15.53 4.33
CA ARG A 130 -15.02 16.68 4.72
C ARG A 130 -15.53 16.56 6.15
N ALA A 131 -16.04 15.39 6.54
CA ALA A 131 -16.60 15.17 7.87
C ALA A 131 -15.54 15.21 8.98
N ALA A 132 -14.35 14.67 8.71
CA ALA A 132 -13.28 14.49 9.68
C ALA A 132 -12.17 15.54 9.62
N ARG A 133 -12.18 16.47 8.62
CA ARG A 133 -11.14 17.48 8.45
C ARG A 133 -11.10 18.46 9.61
N ARG A 134 -9.89 18.78 10.05
CA ARG A 134 -9.62 19.77 11.10
C ARG A 134 -8.54 20.75 10.59
N GLU A 135 -8.40 21.90 11.25
CA GLU A 135 -7.30 22.83 11.03
C GLU A 135 -5.96 22.11 11.24
N GLY A 136 -5.00 22.35 10.35
CA GLY A 136 -3.69 21.69 10.40
C GLY A 136 -3.61 20.33 9.71
N HIS A 137 -4.73 19.75 9.28
CA HIS A 137 -4.70 18.54 8.46
C HIS A 137 -4.14 18.84 7.07
N GLY A 138 -3.28 17.93 6.58
CA GLY A 138 -2.67 18.00 5.26
C GLY A 138 -3.65 17.69 4.11
N PRO A 139 -3.15 17.65 2.87
CA PRO A 139 -3.98 17.43 1.69
C PRO A 139 -4.59 16.03 1.67
N LEU A 140 -5.78 15.91 1.06
CA LEU A 140 -6.38 14.63 0.71
C LEU A 140 -5.62 14.01 -0.46
N GLN A 141 -5.31 12.73 -0.39
CA GLN A 141 -4.73 11.93 -1.45
C GLN A 141 -5.48 10.62 -1.60
N MET A 142 -6.21 10.46 -2.69
CA MET A 142 -6.89 9.22 -3.03
C MET A 142 -6.05 8.46 -4.04
N ARG A 143 -5.71 7.20 -3.72
CA ARG A 143 -4.78 6.39 -4.48
C ARG A 143 -5.35 5.02 -4.78
N LEU A 144 -5.08 4.54 -5.99
CA LEU A 144 -5.34 3.19 -6.44
C LEU A 144 -4.02 2.57 -6.91
N SER A 145 -3.73 1.36 -6.47
CA SER A 145 -2.58 0.59 -6.96
C SER A 145 -3.05 -0.44 -7.98
N ALA A 146 -2.40 -0.49 -9.13
CA ALA A 146 -2.75 -1.42 -10.21
C ALA A 146 -1.51 -2.13 -10.74
N PRO A 147 -1.47 -3.48 -10.74
CA PRO A 147 -0.44 -4.22 -11.45
C PRO A 147 -0.40 -3.80 -12.92
N VAL A 148 0.82 -3.60 -13.45
CA VAL A 148 0.97 -3.05 -14.83
C VAL A 148 0.38 -3.98 -15.89
N HIS A 149 0.32 -5.28 -15.64
CA HIS A 149 -0.31 -6.25 -16.53
C HIS A 149 -1.85 -6.20 -16.53
N GLN A 150 -2.49 -5.64 -15.49
CA GLN A 150 -3.93 -5.48 -15.39
C GLN A 150 -4.39 -4.22 -16.16
N THR A 151 -4.38 -4.30 -17.48
CA THR A 151 -4.72 -3.17 -18.36
C THR A 151 -6.13 -2.64 -18.15
N GLU A 152 -7.11 -3.52 -17.89
CA GLU A 152 -8.51 -3.13 -17.67
C GLU A 152 -8.68 -2.27 -16.40
N LEU A 153 -7.97 -2.61 -15.32
CA LEU A 153 -7.99 -1.83 -14.08
C LEU A 153 -7.33 -0.45 -14.28
N ARG A 154 -6.22 -0.42 -15.03
CA ARG A 154 -5.52 0.82 -15.36
C ARG A 154 -6.39 1.73 -16.22
N ASP A 155 -7.01 1.18 -17.27
CA ASP A 155 -7.94 1.90 -18.12
C ASP A 155 -9.15 2.42 -17.32
N LEU A 156 -9.63 1.66 -16.34
CA LEU A 156 -10.70 2.09 -15.44
C LEU A 156 -10.26 3.30 -14.62
N ALA A 157 -9.08 3.24 -14.00
CA ALA A 157 -8.51 4.34 -13.23
C ALA A 157 -8.36 5.62 -14.08
N GLU A 158 -7.79 5.50 -15.28
CA GLU A 158 -7.57 6.62 -16.18
C GLU A 158 -8.91 7.25 -16.67
N ARG A 159 -9.91 6.42 -17.01
CA ARG A 159 -11.26 6.91 -17.36
C ARG A 159 -11.95 7.62 -16.19
N ALA A 160 -11.66 7.21 -14.95
CA ALA A 160 -12.16 7.88 -13.75
C ALA A 160 -11.41 9.19 -13.42
N GLY A 161 -10.36 9.51 -14.17
CA GLY A 161 -9.56 10.73 -14.01
C GLY A 161 -8.39 10.60 -13.03
N LEU A 162 -8.01 9.37 -12.65
CA LEU A 162 -6.79 9.15 -11.91
C LEU A 162 -5.58 9.18 -12.86
N GLU A 163 -4.46 9.66 -12.36
CA GLU A 163 -3.21 9.78 -13.10
C GLU A 163 -2.14 8.87 -12.48
N ALA A 164 -1.38 8.16 -13.32
CA ALA A 164 -0.23 7.37 -12.85
C ALA A 164 0.86 8.33 -12.34
N VAL A 165 1.18 8.24 -11.06
CA VAL A 165 2.12 9.17 -10.40
C VAL A 165 3.41 8.48 -9.93
N ARG A 166 3.42 7.14 -9.85
CA ARG A 166 4.61 6.39 -9.40
C ARG A 166 4.55 4.95 -9.90
N TYR A 167 5.73 4.36 -10.04
CA TYR A 167 5.89 2.94 -10.35
C TYR A 167 6.76 2.28 -9.29
N PHE A 168 6.41 1.06 -8.94
CA PHE A 168 7.21 0.18 -8.09
C PHE A 168 7.54 -1.09 -8.87
N PHE A 169 8.71 -1.65 -8.61
CA PHE A 169 9.12 -2.93 -9.16
C PHE A 169 9.18 -3.96 -8.04
N GLY A 170 8.55 -5.10 -8.24
CA GLY A 170 8.91 -6.33 -7.58
C GLY A 170 10.25 -6.81 -8.10
N MET A 171 11.12 -7.23 -7.21
CA MET A 171 12.42 -7.79 -7.58
C MET A 171 12.64 -9.10 -6.86
N GLY A 172 13.04 -10.12 -7.61
CA GLY A 172 13.29 -11.46 -7.10
C GLY A 172 14.72 -11.92 -7.38
N ARG A 173 15.18 -12.88 -6.57
CA ARG A 173 16.45 -13.53 -6.76
C ARG A 173 16.40 -14.97 -6.28
N TRP A 174 16.84 -15.92 -7.14
CA TRP A 174 17.00 -17.31 -6.75
C TRP A 174 18.15 -17.51 -5.76
N LEU A 175 17.91 -18.31 -4.72
CA LEU A 175 18.87 -18.54 -3.63
C LEU A 175 19.76 -19.76 -3.84
N ASP A 176 19.55 -20.53 -4.87
CA ASP A 176 20.43 -21.63 -5.33
C ASP A 176 21.73 -21.14 -5.99
N THR A 177 21.75 -19.85 -6.41
CA THR A 177 22.94 -19.23 -6.94
C THR A 177 23.76 -18.55 -5.84
N PRO A 178 25.10 -18.66 -5.83
CA PRO A 178 25.94 -17.98 -4.85
C PRO A 178 25.66 -16.48 -4.81
N VAL A 179 25.54 -15.92 -3.61
CA VAL A 179 25.40 -14.47 -3.45
C VAL A 179 26.70 -13.81 -3.94
N PRO A 180 26.65 -12.86 -4.88
CA PRO A 180 27.84 -12.12 -5.26
C PRO A 180 28.45 -11.46 -4.02
N VAL A 181 29.66 -11.82 -3.69
CA VAL A 181 30.40 -11.14 -2.62
C VAL A 181 30.77 -9.77 -3.16
N VAL A 182 30.06 -8.73 -2.74
CA VAL A 182 30.48 -7.36 -3.04
C VAL A 182 31.82 -7.15 -2.34
N PRO A 183 32.93 -6.83 -3.04
CA PRO A 183 34.22 -6.68 -2.43
C PRO A 183 34.17 -5.52 -1.44
N VAL A 184 34.09 -5.81 -0.15
CA VAL A 184 34.42 -4.87 0.90
C VAL A 184 35.93 -4.95 1.06
N VAL A 185 36.64 -3.84 0.88
CA VAL A 185 38.11 -3.72 0.95
C VAL A 185 38.65 -4.48 2.18
N PRO A 186 39.72 -5.28 2.02
CA PRO A 186 40.13 -6.25 3.02
C PRO A 186 40.51 -5.61 4.35
N VAL A 187 39.96 -6.13 5.43
CA VAL A 187 40.42 -5.88 6.80
C VAL A 187 41.03 -7.19 7.32
N VAL A 188 42.22 -7.05 7.88
CA VAL A 188 43.10 -8.08 8.45
C VAL A 188 42.37 -9.06 9.36
N PRO A 189 42.68 -10.38 9.29
CA PRO A 189 41.91 -11.42 9.98
C PRO A 189 42.31 -11.56 11.43
N VAL A 190 41.36 -11.46 12.35
CA VAL A 190 41.41 -12.13 13.63
C VAL A 190 40.03 -12.65 13.99
N VAL A 191 39.97 -13.98 14.15
CA VAL A 191 38.90 -14.85 14.67
C VAL A 191 37.90 -15.44 13.63
N PRO A 192 37.71 -16.77 13.66
CA PRO A 192 36.79 -17.48 12.78
C PRO A 192 35.41 -17.44 13.37
N VAL A 193 34.62 -16.45 12.98
CA VAL A 193 33.19 -16.46 13.13
C VAL A 193 32.61 -16.02 11.79
N TRP A 194 31.82 -16.86 11.19
CA TRP A 194 30.96 -16.71 10.05
C TRP A 194 30.72 -15.25 9.62
N SER A 195 31.65 -14.66 8.88
CA SER A 195 31.53 -13.26 8.44
C SER A 195 30.74 -13.19 7.16
N VAL A 196 29.43 -13.08 7.28
CA VAL A 196 28.58 -12.48 6.28
C VAL A 196 28.91 -10.99 6.28
N GLY A 197 29.31 -10.45 5.13
CA GLY A 197 29.66 -9.08 4.82
C GLY A 197 29.75 -8.08 5.99
N SER A 198 30.92 -7.97 6.66
CA SER A 198 31.06 -7.00 7.73
C SER A 198 31.13 -5.58 7.16
N ALA A 199 30.08 -4.81 7.34
CA ALA A 199 30.13 -3.36 7.15
C ALA A 199 31.11 -2.77 8.18
N ARG A 200 31.99 -1.87 7.73
CA ARG A 200 33.04 -1.30 8.62
C ARG A 200 32.45 -0.67 9.87
N GLY A 201 32.75 -1.23 11.05
CA GLY A 201 32.32 -0.72 12.34
C GLY A 201 30.84 -0.91 12.64
N VAL A 202 30.19 -1.92 12.00
CA VAL A 202 28.80 -2.28 12.22
C VAL A 202 28.68 -3.79 12.33
N ARG A 203 27.99 -4.29 13.35
CA ARG A 203 27.62 -5.71 13.50
C ARG A 203 26.12 -5.92 13.27
N LEU A 204 25.78 -7.11 12.80
CA LEU A 204 24.42 -7.53 12.62
C LEU A 204 23.94 -8.31 13.85
N LEU A 205 22.68 -8.07 14.23
CA LEU A 205 22.00 -8.73 15.35
C LEU A 205 20.67 -9.32 14.85
N ASP A 206 20.18 -10.29 15.60
CA ASP A 206 18.82 -10.80 15.43
C ASP A 206 17.80 -9.71 15.78
N CYS A 207 16.61 -9.85 15.22
CA CYS A 207 15.49 -8.99 15.57
C CYS A 207 15.14 -9.21 17.06
N ASP A 208 15.28 -8.16 17.85
CA ASP A 208 15.02 -8.18 19.30
C ASP A 208 13.81 -7.30 19.60
N PRO A 209 12.69 -7.88 20.06
CA PRO A 209 11.49 -7.11 20.40
C PRO A 209 11.74 -6.02 21.46
N SER A 210 12.72 -6.21 22.35
CA SER A 210 13.08 -5.21 23.36
C SER A 210 13.63 -3.92 22.76
N ARG A 211 14.12 -3.95 21.52
CA ARG A 211 14.63 -2.82 20.74
C ARG A 211 13.62 -2.24 19.74
N SER A 212 12.36 -2.64 19.86
CA SER A 212 11.29 -2.25 18.94
C SER A 212 11.14 -0.73 18.77
N HIS A 213 11.22 0.03 19.85
CA HIS A 213 11.18 1.50 19.83
C HIS A 213 12.35 2.11 19.05
N GLU A 214 13.54 1.56 19.22
CA GLU A 214 14.73 2.02 18.50
C GLU A 214 14.62 1.66 17.01
N ALA A 215 14.09 0.49 16.69
CA ALA A 215 13.83 0.05 15.31
C ALA A 215 12.86 0.98 14.60
N LEU A 216 11.75 1.35 15.23
CA LEU A 216 10.79 2.31 14.69
C LEU A 216 11.45 3.68 14.43
N ALA A 217 12.25 4.19 15.36
CA ALA A 217 12.93 5.47 15.17
C ALA A 217 13.93 5.44 14.00
N VAL A 218 14.65 4.32 13.83
CA VAL A 218 15.58 4.13 12.70
C VAL A 218 14.83 3.98 11.39
N LEU A 219 13.68 3.33 11.38
CA LEU A 219 12.79 3.23 10.22
C LEU A 219 12.32 4.62 9.79
N ASP A 220 11.73 5.39 10.70
CA ASP A 220 11.20 6.72 10.42
C ASP A 220 12.27 7.68 9.92
N GLU A 221 13.44 7.70 10.55
CA GLU A 221 14.57 8.52 10.12
C GLU A 221 15.07 8.11 8.72
N GLY A 222 15.18 6.81 8.48
CA GLY A 222 15.73 6.28 7.24
C GLY A 222 14.80 6.42 6.04
N PHE A 223 13.49 6.40 6.26
CA PHE A 223 12.44 6.54 5.24
C PHE A 223 11.97 7.98 5.04
N ARG A 224 12.47 8.94 5.80
CA ARG A 224 12.03 10.36 5.73
C ARG A 224 12.05 10.95 4.32
N ASP A 225 12.99 10.50 3.49
CA ASP A 225 13.11 10.96 2.09
C ASP A 225 12.38 10.06 1.08
N HIS A 226 11.70 9.01 1.56
CA HIS A 226 10.97 8.10 0.69
C HIS A 226 9.71 8.77 0.15
N TRP A 227 9.40 8.53 -1.13
CA TRP A 227 8.20 9.07 -1.74
C TRP A 227 6.96 8.69 -0.94
N ALA A 228 6.18 9.71 -0.61
CA ALA A 228 4.93 9.57 0.12
C ALA A 228 5.02 8.91 1.50
N TYR A 229 6.21 8.80 2.09
CA TYR A 229 6.32 8.41 3.48
C TYR A 229 5.74 9.51 4.38
N ALA A 230 4.88 9.15 5.31
CA ALA A 230 4.20 10.08 6.22
C ALA A 230 4.39 9.68 7.70
N GLY A 231 5.43 8.90 7.98
CA GLY A 231 5.69 8.34 9.30
C GLY A 231 4.97 7.01 9.55
N THR A 232 5.43 6.28 10.56
CA THR A 232 4.84 5.04 11.06
C THR A 232 4.40 5.26 12.49
N THR A 233 3.10 5.20 12.77
CA THR A 233 2.63 5.32 14.14
C THR A 233 3.00 4.08 14.97
N PRO A 234 3.07 4.17 16.32
CA PRO A 234 3.32 3.00 17.16
C PRO A 234 2.34 1.86 16.92
N ASP A 235 1.06 2.16 16.66
CA ASP A 235 0.04 1.15 16.38
C ASP A 235 0.30 0.45 15.04
N MET A 236 0.62 1.20 13.97
CA MET A 236 1.02 0.63 12.68
C MET A 236 2.24 -0.28 12.80
N TRP A 237 3.21 0.15 13.58
CA TRP A 237 4.41 -0.64 13.85
C TRP A 237 4.10 -1.92 14.61
N GLN A 238 3.25 -1.83 15.64
CA GLN A 238 2.84 -3.00 16.42
C GLN A 238 2.04 -3.99 15.57
N GLU A 239 1.12 -3.52 14.74
CA GLU A 239 0.37 -4.38 13.81
C GLU A 239 1.32 -5.13 12.86
N GLN A 240 2.31 -4.44 12.30
CA GLN A 240 3.31 -5.08 11.45
C GLN A 240 4.09 -6.18 12.18
N LEU A 241 4.51 -5.95 13.42
CA LEU A 241 5.26 -6.92 14.22
C LEU A 241 4.43 -8.12 14.67
N THR A 242 3.10 -8.00 14.69
CA THR A 242 2.16 -9.06 15.08
C THR A 242 1.45 -9.69 13.89
N SER A 243 1.66 -9.19 12.67
CA SER A 243 1.07 -9.74 11.45
C SER A 243 1.48 -11.19 11.24
N ALA A 244 0.57 -11.99 10.68
CA ALA A 244 0.81 -13.41 10.36
C ALA A 244 1.96 -13.61 9.36
N SER A 245 2.23 -12.62 8.51
CA SER A 245 3.31 -12.66 7.53
C SER A 245 4.68 -12.34 8.13
N PHE A 246 4.78 -11.58 9.22
CA PHE A 246 6.04 -11.13 9.78
C PHE A 246 6.93 -12.29 10.26
N ARG A 247 8.24 -12.20 9.97
CA ARG A 247 9.24 -13.24 10.32
C ARG A 247 10.39 -12.60 11.11
N PRO A 248 10.32 -12.56 12.46
CA PRO A 248 11.40 -12.02 13.29
C PRO A 248 12.72 -12.76 13.09
N ASP A 249 12.68 -14.08 12.89
CA ASP A 249 13.87 -14.91 12.68
C ASP A 249 14.58 -14.60 11.35
N TRP A 250 13.90 -13.97 10.41
CA TRP A 250 14.47 -13.54 9.13
C TRP A 250 14.89 -12.07 9.15
N SER A 251 14.39 -11.32 10.12
CA SER A 251 14.65 -9.89 10.28
C SER A 251 15.99 -9.63 10.96
N VAL A 252 16.68 -8.57 10.51
CA VAL A 252 18.07 -8.29 10.91
C VAL A 252 18.23 -6.84 11.32
N LEU A 253 18.91 -6.61 12.41
CA LEU A 253 19.26 -5.28 12.90
C LEU A 253 20.75 -5.02 12.70
N ALA A 254 21.11 -3.78 12.35
CA ALA A 254 22.49 -3.34 12.23
C ALA A 254 22.81 -2.32 13.31
N VAL A 255 23.86 -2.54 14.10
CA VAL A 255 24.28 -1.65 15.20
C VAL A 255 25.71 -1.21 15.01
N ASP A 256 25.99 0.05 15.33
CA ASP A 256 27.35 0.60 15.36
C ASP A 256 28.16 -0.02 16.48
N ASP A 257 29.35 -0.51 16.16
CA ASP A 257 30.20 -1.23 17.11
C ASP A 257 30.73 -0.37 18.24
N ALA A 258 30.90 0.93 18.01
CA ALA A 258 31.47 1.84 19.00
C ALA A 258 30.43 2.31 20.00
N THR A 259 29.18 2.51 19.53
CA THR A 259 28.11 3.10 20.36
C THR A 259 27.05 2.09 20.80
N GLY A 260 26.92 0.97 20.07
CA GLY A 260 25.83 0.02 20.25
C GLY A 260 24.47 0.53 19.74
N ALA A 261 24.40 1.72 19.15
CA ALA A 261 23.18 2.31 18.61
C ALA A 261 22.78 1.58 17.33
N MET A 262 21.46 1.41 17.09
CA MET A 262 20.94 0.86 15.85
C MET A 262 21.11 1.89 14.74
N VAL A 263 21.60 1.43 13.58
CA VAL A 263 21.92 2.28 12.42
C VAL A 263 21.28 1.80 11.13
N GLY A 264 20.60 0.67 11.18
CA GLY A 264 19.87 0.12 10.05
C GLY A 264 19.11 -1.14 10.44
N LEU A 265 18.19 -1.55 9.59
CA LEU A 265 17.41 -2.76 9.76
C LEU A 265 16.94 -3.31 8.39
N ALA A 266 16.69 -4.61 8.36
CA ALA A 266 15.93 -5.31 7.33
C ALA A 266 14.83 -6.09 8.03
N MET A 267 13.56 -5.72 7.78
CA MET A 267 12.39 -6.43 8.30
C MET A 267 11.89 -7.35 7.20
N SER A 268 11.52 -8.57 7.56
CA SER A 268 11.21 -9.61 6.58
C SER A 268 9.90 -10.31 6.88
N SER A 269 9.24 -10.73 5.83
CA SER A 269 7.92 -11.40 5.83
C SER A 269 7.92 -12.65 4.95
N ALA A 270 6.90 -13.49 5.14
CA ALA A 270 6.56 -14.60 4.25
C ALA A 270 5.09 -14.47 3.86
N TYR A 271 4.84 -14.30 2.58
CA TYR A 271 3.50 -14.29 1.99
C TYR A 271 3.19 -15.68 1.45
N GLU A 272 2.91 -16.60 2.37
CA GLU A 272 2.75 -18.04 2.05
C GLU A 272 1.59 -18.30 1.08
N GLN A 273 0.57 -17.43 1.09
CA GLN A 273 -0.56 -17.49 0.17
C GLN A 273 -0.15 -17.32 -1.29
N ASP A 274 0.97 -16.65 -1.58
CA ASP A 274 1.45 -16.36 -2.93
C ASP A 274 2.21 -17.54 -3.54
N TRP A 275 2.82 -18.41 -2.72
CA TRP A 275 3.74 -19.44 -3.16
C TRP A 275 3.13 -20.43 -4.16
N ALA A 276 1.86 -20.80 -3.95
CA ALA A 276 1.19 -21.70 -4.88
C ALA A 276 0.94 -21.06 -6.25
N ALA A 277 0.66 -19.77 -6.29
CA ALA A 277 0.44 -19.01 -7.53
C ALA A 277 1.75 -18.72 -8.26
N GLN A 278 2.80 -18.41 -7.52
CA GLN A 278 4.15 -18.14 -8.04
C GLN A 278 4.86 -19.42 -8.49
N GLY A 279 4.57 -20.57 -7.84
CA GLY A 279 5.22 -21.86 -8.08
C GLY A 279 6.55 -22.04 -7.34
N TYR A 280 6.89 -21.17 -6.39
CA TYR A 280 8.09 -21.26 -5.54
C TYR A 280 7.84 -20.60 -4.17
N THR A 281 8.71 -20.93 -3.20
CA THR A 281 8.70 -20.32 -1.87
C THR A 281 9.62 -19.12 -1.84
N GLU A 282 9.19 -18.02 -1.20
CA GLU A 282 9.93 -16.77 -1.17
C GLU A 282 9.98 -16.18 0.23
N GLY A 283 11.17 -15.68 0.63
CA GLY A 283 11.32 -14.77 1.74
C GLY A 283 11.32 -13.34 1.23
N TRP A 284 10.51 -12.48 1.81
CA TRP A 284 10.34 -11.09 1.36
C TRP A 284 11.01 -10.11 2.32
N THR A 285 11.84 -9.20 1.79
CA THR A 285 12.36 -8.06 2.55
C THR A 285 11.40 -6.90 2.43
N GLU A 286 10.62 -6.69 3.48
CA GLU A 286 9.56 -5.68 3.53
C GLU A 286 10.12 -4.26 3.65
N GLN A 287 11.08 -4.09 4.56
CA GLN A 287 11.70 -2.81 4.83
C GLN A 287 13.20 -2.98 4.93
N LEU A 288 13.92 -2.13 4.22
CA LEU A 288 15.38 -2.02 4.31
C LEU A 288 15.73 -0.56 4.52
N THR A 289 16.36 -0.24 5.62
CA THR A 289 16.83 1.12 5.87
C THR A 289 18.21 1.17 6.52
N VAL A 290 18.94 2.25 6.23
CA VAL A 290 20.21 2.60 6.85
C VAL A 290 20.25 4.11 7.07
N LEU A 291 20.56 4.52 8.28
CA LEU A 291 20.71 5.93 8.64
C LEU A 291 21.73 6.62 7.72
N ARG A 292 21.49 7.86 7.36
CA ARG A 292 22.37 8.65 6.44
C ARG A 292 23.82 8.64 6.86
N SER A 293 24.10 8.75 8.16
CA SER A 293 25.46 8.73 8.74
C SER A 293 26.23 7.43 8.48
N HIS A 294 25.53 6.34 8.14
CA HIS A 294 26.10 5.00 7.92
C HIS A 294 25.95 4.50 6.49
N ARG A 295 25.38 5.31 5.59
CA ARG A 295 25.30 4.99 4.13
C ARG A 295 26.69 4.97 3.50
N GLY A 296 26.83 4.24 2.40
CA GLY A 296 28.08 4.07 1.68
C GLY A 296 29.12 3.18 2.36
N ARG A 297 28.78 2.55 3.49
CA ARG A 297 29.67 1.63 4.25
C ARG A 297 29.37 0.14 3.99
N GLY A 298 28.46 -0.19 3.08
CA GLY A 298 28.04 -1.56 2.78
C GLY A 298 27.00 -2.15 3.74
N VAL A 299 26.41 -1.35 4.65
CA VAL A 299 25.44 -1.82 5.67
C VAL A 299 24.20 -2.44 5.02
N ALA A 300 23.62 -1.79 4.01
CA ALA A 300 22.44 -2.31 3.30
C ALA A 300 22.73 -3.64 2.60
N SER A 301 23.92 -3.75 1.96
CA SER A 301 24.37 -5.02 1.34
C SER A 301 24.50 -6.13 2.38
N ALA A 302 25.07 -5.82 3.56
CA ALA A 302 25.25 -6.80 4.62
C ALA A 302 23.90 -7.26 5.20
N LEU A 303 22.95 -6.34 5.41
CA LEU A 303 21.59 -6.66 5.85
C LEU A 303 20.89 -7.59 4.86
N LEU A 304 20.88 -7.26 3.56
CA LEU A 304 20.26 -8.10 2.54
C LEU A 304 20.93 -9.47 2.40
N GLN A 305 22.26 -9.54 2.44
CA GLN A 305 22.98 -10.80 2.38
C GLN A 305 22.63 -11.70 3.57
N GLU A 306 22.51 -11.14 4.75
CA GLU A 306 22.08 -11.89 5.93
C GLU A 306 20.62 -12.33 5.83
N SER A 307 19.70 -11.46 5.37
CA SER A 307 18.31 -11.85 5.12
C SER A 307 18.24 -13.02 4.11
N MET A 308 18.95 -12.93 2.98
CA MET A 308 19.01 -14.00 1.98
C MET A 308 19.57 -15.31 2.57
N ARG A 309 20.59 -15.22 3.42
CA ARG A 309 21.14 -16.40 4.11
C ARG A 309 20.10 -17.06 5.03
N ARG A 310 19.31 -16.25 5.74
CA ARG A 310 18.23 -16.75 6.61
C ARG A 310 17.09 -17.36 5.80
N PHE A 311 16.70 -16.74 4.69
CA PHE A 311 15.70 -17.28 3.77
C PHE A 311 16.15 -18.65 3.24
N ALA A 312 17.37 -18.74 2.72
CA ALA A 312 17.93 -20.02 2.25
C ALA A 312 18.01 -21.07 3.35
N GLY A 313 18.43 -20.68 4.58
CA GLY A 313 18.46 -21.54 5.75
C GLY A 313 17.10 -22.06 6.20
N SER A 314 16.03 -21.35 5.87
CA SER A 314 14.64 -21.71 6.10
C SER A 314 14.00 -22.45 4.92
N GLY A 315 14.77 -22.77 3.88
CA GLY A 315 14.29 -23.53 2.72
C GLY A 315 13.55 -22.72 1.67
N MET A 316 13.67 -21.39 1.69
CA MET A 316 13.09 -20.53 0.64
C MET A 316 13.92 -20.68 -0.66
N ALA A 317 13.22 -20.75 -1.78
CA ALA A 317 13.82 -20.85 -3.11
C ALA A 317 14.24 -19.47 -3.65
N SER A 318 13.54 -18.41 -3.23
CA SER A 318 13.75 -17.04 -3.69
C SER A 318 13.82 -16.04 -2.53
N ALA A 319 14.46 -14.91 -2.79
CA ALA A 319 14.39 -13.68 -1.99
C ALA A 319 13.72 -12.59 -2.82
N GLY A 320 12.69 -11.98 -2.28
CA GLY A 320 11.94 -10.89 -2.91
C GLY A 320 12.05 -9.58 -2.14
N LEU A 321 11.78 -8.49 -2.83
CA LEU A 321 11.61 -7.13 -2.28
C LEU A 321 10.90 -6.20 -3.27
N GLY A 322 10.35 -5.11 -2.76
CA GLY A 322 9.80 -4.02 -3.55
C GLY A 322 10.74 -2.82 -3.65
N VAL A 323 10.75 -2.12 -4.79
CA VAL A 323 11.54 -0.90 -4.97
C VAL A 323 10.78 0.16 -5.75
N ASP A 324 10.83 1.39 -5.27
CA ASP A 324 10.38 2.57 -6.01
C ASP A 324 11.28 2.79 -7.24
N ALA A 325 10.67 2.84 -8.42
CA ALA A 325 11.38 2.98 -9.70
C ALA A 325 12.23 4.26 -9.79
N GLU A 326 11.83 5.30 -9.06
CA GLU A 326 12.50 6.60 -9.03
C GLU A 326 13.22 6.85 -7.69
N ASN A 327 13.57 5.80 -6.97
CA ASN A 327 14.26 5.91 -5.68
C ASN A 327 15.58 6.68 -5.82
N PRO A 328 15.74 7.85 -5.15
CA PRO A 328 16.92 8.69 -5.31
C PRO A 328 18.19 8.11 -4.67
N THR A 329 18.06 7.09 -3.81
CA THR A 329 19.19 6.52 -3.05
C THR A 329 20.05 5.56 -3.87
N GLY A 330 19.61 5.19 -5.08
CA GLY A 330 20.29 4.20 -5.92
C GLY A 330 20.05 2.75 -5.46
N ALA A 331 18.97 2.50 -4.72
CA ALA A 331 18.60 1.17 -4.22
C ALA A 331 18.50 0.12 -5.34
N LEU A 332 17.93 0.49 -6.50
CA LEU A 332 17.82 -0.41 -7.64
C LEU A 332 19.19 -1.01 -8.06
N ARG A 333 20.21 -0.15 -8.17
CA ARG A 333 21.59 -0.60 -8.50
C ARG A 333 22.17 -1.51 -7.42
N LEU A 334 21.89 -1.25 -6.16
CA LEU A 334 22.28 -2.13 -5.07
C LEU A 334 21.67 -3.52 -5.24
N TYR A 335 20.36 -3.61 -5.48
CA TYR A 335 19.66 -4.87 -5.64
C TYR A 335 20.16 -5.65 -6.88
N GLU A 336 20.29 -4.98 -8.01
CA GLU A 336 20.87 -5.58 -9.23
C GLU A 336 22.31 -6.11 -8.99
N SER A 337 23.14 -5.38 -8.23
CA SER A 337 24.50 -5.83 -7.88
C SER A 337 24.52 -7.08 -6.98
N LEU A 338 23.44 -7.30 -6.23
CA LEU A 338 23.22 -8.51 -5.41
C LEU A 338 22.53 -9.64 -6.18
N GLY A 339 22.25 -9.44 -7.46
CA GLY A 339 21.65 -10.46 -8.34
C GLY A 339 20.12 -10.47 -8.37
N TYR A 340 19.46 -9.47 -7.81
CA TYR A 340 18.02 -9.31 -7.99
C TYR A 340 17.70 -8.86 -9.42
N HIS A 341 16.58 -9.33 -9.93
CA HIS A 341 16.01 -8.91 -11.22
C HIS A 341 14.54 -8.58 -11.05
N ARG A 342 14.00 -7.77 -11.96
CA ARG A 342 12.58 -7.39 -11.90
C ARG A 342 11.70 -8.60 -12.21
N THR A 343 10.66 -8.77 -11.40
CA THR A 343 9.66 -9.84 -11.54
C THR A 343 8.32 -9.27 -12.02
N ASP A 344 7.92 -8.13 -11.47
CA ASP A 344 6.66 -7.49 -11.77
C ASP A 344 6.75 -5.96 -11.67
N SER A 345 5.64 -5.28 -11.89
CA SER A 345 5.56 -3.82 -11.78
C SER A 345 4.16 -3.41 -11.34
N LEU A 346 4.11 -2.47 -10.41
CA LEU A 346 2.91 -1.85 -9.88
C LEU A 346 2.90 -0.37 -10.23
N ALA A 347 1.78 0.13 -10.78
CA ALA A 347 1.54 1.55 -10.97
C ALA A 347 0.65 2.09 -9.83
N VAL A 348 1.04 3.21 -9.25
CA VAL A 348 0.20 3.95 -8.31
C VAL A 348 -0.46 5.08 -9.06
N TYR A 349 -1.77 5.05 -9.07
CA TYR A 349 -2.64 6.08 -9.60
C TYR A 349 -3.09 7.01 -8.48
N ARG A 350 -3.21 8.28 -8.75
CA ARG A 350 -3.72 9.27 -7.81
C ARG A 350 -4.80 10.12 -8.49
N TYR A 351 -5.92 10.34 -7.78
CA TYR A 351 -6.88 11.33 -8.20
C TYR A 351 -6.32 12.74 -7.92
N PRO A 352 -6.29 13.67 -8.90
CA PRO A 352 -5.78 15.01 -8.69
C PRO A 352 -6.73 15.79 -7.76
N THR A 353 -6.36 15.86 -6.49
CA THR A 353 -7.06 16.62 -5.46
C THR A 353 -6.18 17.80 -5.08
N ASP A 354 -6.28 18.92 -5.77
CA ASP A 354 -5.78 20.17 -5.21
C ASP A 354 -6.76 20.68 -4.15
N ALA A 355 -6.24 21.26 -3.08
CA ALA A 355 -7.05 21.70 -1.94
C ALA A 355 -8.16 22.71 -2.34
N ALA A 356 -8.05 23.36 -3.49
CA ALA A 356 -9.05 24.24 -4.08
C ALA A 356 -10.16 23.48 -4.83
N ASP A 357 -9.87 22.31 -5.42
CA ASP A 357 -10.82 21.56 -6.26
C ASP A 357 -11.88 20.81 -5.45
N VAL A 358 -11.54 20.38 -4.24
CA VAL A 358 -12.50 19.72 -3.33
C VAL A 358 -13.58 20.65 -2.83
N VAL A 359 -13.32 21.98 -2.78
CA VAL A 359 -14.26 22.99 -2.33
C VAL A 359 -15.20 23.47 -3.45
N GLN A 360 -14.81 23.36 -4.71
CA GLN A 360 -15.61 23.84 -5.86
C GLN A 360 -16.58 22.82 -6.46
N GLN A 361 -16.56 21.57 -5.99
CA GLN A 361 -17.48 20.52 -6.44
C GLN A 361 -18.77 20.44 -5.59
N VAL A 362 -19.28 21.57 -5.13
CA VAL A 362 -20.65 21.67 -4.59
C VAL A 362 -21.58 21.60 -5.79
N ASP A 363 -22.47 20.62 -5.78
CA ASP A 363 -23.52 20.42 -6.78
C ASP A 363 -24.31 21.72 -6.98
N PRO A 364 -24.48 22.23 -8.22
CA PRO A 364 -25.28 23.43 -8.47
C PRO A 364 -26.74 23.33 -8.02
N ALA A 365 -27.19 22.13 -7.64
CA ALA A 365 -28.56 21.90 -7.13
C ALA A 365 -28.79 22.42 -5.71
N ASP A 366 -27.75 22.64 -4.90
CA ASP A 366 -27.89 23.14 -3.52
C ASP A 366 -27.94 24.69 -3.42
N THR A 367 -27.87 25.42 -4.53
CA THR A 367 -27.95 26.90 -4.57
C THR A 367 -29.27 27.45 -5.09
N MET A 368 -30.29 26.60 -5.28
CA MET A 368 -31.61 27.06 -5.72
C MET A 368 -32.66 26.87 -4.63
N ASP A 369 -32.49 27.51 -3.50
CA ASP A 369 -33.65 27.88 -2.66
C ASP A 369 -33.29 28.99 -1.68
N GLU A 370 -33.31 30.22 -2.16
CA GLU A 370 -33.63 31.41 -1.37
C GLU A 370 -33.88 32.60 -2.30
N GLY A 371 -35.16 32.98 -2.40
CA GLY A 371 -35.48 34.40 -2.67
C GLY A 371 -36.21 34.75 -3.94
N ASP A 372 -37.42 34.27 -4.11
CA ASP A 372 -38.42 35.08 -4.83
C ASP A 372 -39.30 35.80 -3.84
N ALA A 373 -39.08 37.08 -3.67
CA ALA A 373 -40.10 38.03 -3.20
C ALA A 373 -39.77 39.49 -3.57
N GLY A 374 -40.51 40.03 -4.53
CA GLY A 374 -40.83 41.46 -4.50
C GLY A 374 -40.37 42.32 -5.66
N SER A 375 -41.10 42.25 -6.73
CA SER A 375 -41.79 43.35 -7.44
C SER A 375 -41.31 44.78 -7.14
N THR A 376 -40.83 45.53 -8.15
CA THR A 376 -41.53 46.61 -8.82
C THR A 376 -40.62 47.41 -9.77
N ARG A 377 -41.03 47.49 -11.04
CA ARG A 377 -40.67 48.59 -11.95
C ARG A 377 -41.48 49.84 -11.52
N PRO A 378 -41.14 51.14 -11.83
CA PRO A 378 -40.84 51.59 -13.19
C PRO A 378 -39.87 52.78 -13.30
N GLY A 379 -39.46 53.14 -14.53
CA GLY A 379 -39.29 54.54 -14.93
C GLY A 379 -37.92 54.96 -15.45
N ALA A 380 -37.74 54.94 -16.77
CA ALA A 380 -36.86 55.92 -17.47
C ALA A 380 -37.47 57.33 -17.39
N PRO A 381 -36.71 58.44 -17.54
CA PRO A 381 -36.14 58.82 -18.85
C PRO A 381 -34.84 59.65 -18.80
N ARG A 382 -34.13 59.62 -19.92
CA ARG A 382 -33.42 60.73 -20.62
C ARG A 382 -32.47 61.66 -19.83
N GLY A 383 -31.27 61.69 -20.31
CA GLY A 383 -30.26 62.74 -20.17
C GLY A 383 -28.96 62.24 -20.79
#